data_19f320ed8e9dd65ccacc923f384255a3
#
_entry.id   19f320ed8e9dd65ccacc923f384255a3
#
_cell.length_a   1.000
_cell.length_b   1.000
_cell.length_c   1.000
_cell.angle_alpha   90.00
_cell.angle_beta   90.00
_cell.angle_gamma   90.00
#
_symmetry.space_group_name_H-M   'P 1'
#
loop_
_entity.id
_entity.type
_entity.pdbx_description
1 polymer ?
#
loop_
_entity_poly.entity_id
_entity_poly.type
_entity_poly.pdbx_seq_one_letter_code
_entity_poly.pdbx_strand_id
1 'polypeptide(L)'
;MTYTVVWRPSAERKLAEIWTSADDRQTVTDAADTIDALLRSQPLEAGESRVANIRILTVLPLSVYYDVHEQDRLVAVWAVWRVRKR
;
A
#
# COMPACT_ATOMS: atom_id res chain seq x y z
N MET A 1 16.16 6.51 8.47
CA MET A 1 15.02 7.37 8.77
C MET A 1 13.72 6.73 8.35
N THR A 2 12.70 6.86 9.17
CA THR A 2 11.43 6.18 8.91
C THR A 2 10.32 7.19 8.63
N TYR A 3 9.31 6.73 7.92
CA TYR A 3 8.09 7.49 7.65
C TYR A 3 6.95 6.90 8.44
N THR A 4 5.96 7.74 8.75
CA THR A 4 4.69 7.26 9.30
C THR A 4 3.79 6.89 8.11
N VAL A 5 3.24 5.69 8.13
CA VAL A 5 2.36 5.23 7.06
C VAL A 5 0.92 5.28 7.56
N VAL A 6 0.08 5.99 6.83
CA VAL A 6 -1.33 6.13 7.14
C VAL A 6 -2.13 5.56 5.98
N TRP A 7 -3.02 4.63 6.27
CA TRP A 7 -3.97 4.12 5.29
C TRP A 7 -5.23 4.95 5.41
N ARG A 8 -5.60 5.60 4.32
CA ARG A 8 -6.84 6.38 4.30
C ARG A 8 -8.02 5.48 4.65
N PRO A 9 -9.08 6.03 5.25
CA PRO A 9 -10.22 5.20 5.69
C PRO A 9 -10.81 4.35 4.58
N SER A 10 -10.91 4.87 3.35
CA SER A 10 -11.44 4.09 2.24
C SER A 10 -10.50 2.94 1.85
N ALA A 11 -9.18 3.17 1.90
CA ALA A 11 -8.21 2.13 1.61
C ALA A 11 -8.22 1.06 2.70
N GLU A 12 -8.29 1.49 3.95
CA GLU A 12 -8.33 0.58 5.09
C GLU A 12 -9.57 -0.31 5.01
N ARG A 13 -10.72 0.29 4.69
CA ARG A 13 -11.98 -0.45 4.54
C ARG A 13 -11.88 -1.46 3.40
N LYS A 14 -11.30 -1.04 2.28
CA LYS A 14 -11.13 -1.91 1.12
C LYS A 14 -10.21 -3.09 1.44
N LEU A 15 -9.13 -2.84 2.17
CA LEU A 15 -8.23 -3.91 2.58
C LEU A 15 -8.96 -4.94 3.45
N ALA A 16 -9.79 -4.47 4.36
CA ALA A 16 -10.60 -5.36 5.19
C ALA A 16 -11.54 -6.21 4.35
N GLU A 17 -12.15 -5.62 3.31
CA GLU A 17 -13.02 -6.35 2.39
C GLU A 17 -12.26 -7.43 1.63
N ILE A 18 -11.08 -7.08 1.12
CA ILE A 18 -10.23 -8.02 0.40
C ILE A 18 -9.87 -9.19 1.31
N TRP A 19 -9.47 -8.89 2.55
CA TRP A 19 -9.07 -9.91 3.51
C TRP A 19 -10.24 -10.83 3.85
N THR A 20 -11.41 -10.24 4.10
CA THR A 20 -12.62 -11.01 4.46
C THR A 20 -13.03 -11.96 3.34
N SER A 21 -12.87 -11.54 2.09
CA SER A 21 -13.27 -12.33 0.93
C SER A 21 -12.20 -13.32 0.46
N ALA A 22 -11.00 -13.24 1.03
CA ALA A 22 -9.87 -14.04 0.54
C ALA A 22 -9.89 -15.45 1.09
N ASP A 23 -9.53 -16.42 0.26
CA ASP A 23 -9.23 -17.78 0.71
C ASP A 23 -7.82 -17.84 1.28
N ASP A 24 -6.95 -16.96 0.82
CA ASP A 24 -5.53 -16.90 1.16
C ASP A 24 -5.25 -15.70 2.07
N ARG A 25 -5.94 -15.63 3.21
CA ARG A 25 -5.86 -14.48 4.11
C ARG A 25 -4.45 -14.20 4.61
N GLN A 26 -3.68 -15.24 4.90
CA GLN A 26 -2.32 -15.04 5.36
C GLN A 26 -1.47 -14.39 4.27
N THR A 27 -1.65 -14.78 3.01
CA THR A 27 -0.94 -14.17 1.90
C THR A 27 -1.28 -12.70 1.77
N VAL A 28 -2.56 -12.35 1.93
CA VAL A 28 -3.01 -10.95 1.90
C VAL A 28 -2.37 -10.16 3.05
N THR A 29 -2.38 -10.73 4.25
CA THR A 29 -1.78 -10.09 5.42
C THR A 29 -0.28 -9.87 5.21
N ASP A 30 0.43 -10.87 4.70
CA ASP A 30 1.87 -10.77 4.46
C ASP A 30 2.18 -9.68 3.44
N ALA A 31 1.37 -9.59 2.38
CA ALA A 31 1.54 -8.54 1.37
C ALA A 31 1.31 -7.16 1.97
N ALA A 32 0.27 -7.00 2.77
CA ALA A 32 -0.03 -5.72 3.42
C ALA A 32 1.09 -5.31 4.37
N ASP A 33 1.62 -6.27 5.14
CA ASP A 33 2.72 -6.01 6.06
C ASP A 33 3.99 -5.60 5.32
N THR A 34 4.27 -6.27 4.19
CA THR A 34 5.43 -5.95 3.37
C THR A 34 5.29 -4.55 2.77
N ILE A 35 4.11 -4.21 2.27
CA ILE A 35 3.84 -2.87 1.75
C ILE A 35 4.09 -1.83 2.84
N ASP A 36 3.54 -2.05 4.02
CA ASP A 36 3.70 -1.12 5.14
C ASP A 36 5.18 -0.93 5.47
N ALA A 37 5.94 -2.00 5.54
CA ALA A 37 7.37 -1.96 5.85
C ALA A 37 8.15 -1.19 4.79
N LEU A 38 7.87 -1.45 3.51
CA LEU A 38 8.54 -0.75 2.41
C LEU A 38 8.22 0.73 2.40
N LEU A 39 6.95 1.09 2.63
CA LEU A 39 6.56 2.50 2.64
C LEU A 39 7.10 3.22 3.86
N ARG A 40 7.31 2.52 4.96
CA ARG A 40 7.89 3.09 6.17
C ARG A 40 9.37 3.42 5.99
N SER A 41 10.09 2.61 5.22
CA SER A 41 11.54 2.74 5.08
C SER A 41 11.99 3.36 3.77
N GLN A 42 11.34 3.03 2.65
CA GLN A 42 11.81 3.41 1.31
C GLN A 42 10.66 3.82 0.39
N PRO A 43 9.82 4.80 0.79
CA PRO A 43 8.63 5.09 -0.01
C PRO A 43 8.93 5.66 -1.39
N LEU A 44 10.06 6.33 -1.57
CA LEU A 44 10.39 6.93 -2.85
C LEU A 44 11.06 5.94 -3.80
N GLU A 45 11.53 4.82 -3.29
CA GLU A 45 12.21 3.79 -4.09
C GLU A 45 11.37 2.55 -4.31
N ALA A 46 10.45 2.27 -3.37
CA ALA A 46 9.70 1.03 -3.38
C ALA A 46 8.70 0.96 -4.53
N GLY A 47 8.09 2.09 -4.88
CA GLY A 47 7.06 2.12 -5.91
C GLY A 47 7.50 2.93 -7.12
N GLU A 48 6.59 3.05 -8.07
CA GLU A 48 6.83 3.80 -9.30
C GLU A 48 5.92 5.02 -9.35
N SER A 49 6.48 6.11 -9.86
CA SER A 49 5.72 7.33 -10.06
C SER A 49 4.67 7.12 -11.16
N ARG A 50 3.47 7.63 -10.93
CA ARG A 50 2.42 7.58 -11.93
C ARG A 50 2.14 8.99 -12.43
N VAL A 51 1.17 9.66 -11.82
CA VAL A 51 0.76 10.99 -12.25
C VAL A 51 0.83 11.92 -11.05
N ALA A 52 1.33 13.13 -11.25
CA ALA A 52 1.52 14.10 -10.18
C ALA A 52 2.36 13.49 -9.06
N ASN A 53 1.86 13.47 -7.83
CA ASN A 53 2.58 12.94 -6.68
C ASN A 53 2.16 11.51 -6.34
N ILE A 54 1.34 10.90 -7.17
CA ILE A 54 0.81 9.57 -6.90
C ILE A 54 1.81 8.51 -7.36
N ARG A 55 2.07 7.54 -6.51
CA ARG A 55 2.95 6.43 -6.79
C ARG A 55 2.18 5.12 -6.64
N ILE A 56 2.66 4.08 -7.29
CA ILE A 56 2.06 2.75 -7.21
C ILE A 56 3.09 1.76 -6.71
N LEU A 57 2.69 0.88 -5.82
CA LEU A 57 3.51 -0.23 -5.34
C LEU A 57 2.70 -1.51 -5.41
N THR A 58 3.29 -2.53 -6.01
CA THR A 58 2.66 -3.85 -6.08
C THR A 58 3.49 -4.84 -5.30
N VAL A 59 2.85 -5.50 -4.35
CA VAL A 59 3.37 -6.67 -3.64
C VAL A 59 2.26 -7.71 -3.73
N LEU A 60 2.40 -8.65 -4.64
CA LEU A 60 1.31 -9.59 -4.94
C LEU A 60 0.81 -10.28 -3.69
N PRO A 61 -0.49 -10.41 -3.53
CA PRO A 61 -1.55 -10.12 -4.50
C PRO A 61 -2.13 -8.71 -4.44
N LEU A 62 -1.47 -7.78 -3.78
CA LEU A 62 -2.00 -6.42 -3.57
C LEU A 62 -1.24 -5.39 -4.38
N SER A 63 -1.95 -4.31 -4.68
CA SER A 63 -1.36 -3.11 -5.26
C SER A 63 -1.97 -1.91 -4.57
N VAL A 64 -1.17 -0.86 -4.37
CA VAL A 64 -1.65 0.34 -3.68
C VAL A 64 -1.23 1.58 -4.44
N TYR A 65 -2.07 2.64 -4.35
CA TYR A 65 -1.67 3.99 -4.69
C TYR A 65 -1.35 4.73 -3.40
N TYR A 66 -0.27 5.50 -3.42
CA TYR A 66 0.13 6.27 -2.25
C TYR A 66 0.82 7.56 -2.69
N ASP A 67 0.94 8.49 -1.75
CA ASP A 67 1.78 9.67 -1.94
C ASP A 67 2.70 9.85 -0.74
N VAL A 68 3.75 10.64 -0.94
CA VAL A 68 4.78 10.84 0.08
C VAL A 68 4.86 12.34 0.40
N HIS A 69 4.72 12.66 1.67
CA HIS A 69 4.87 14.02 2.18
C HIS A 69 6.19 14.07 2.94
N GLU A 70 7.26 14.44 2.26
CA GLU A 70 8.61 14.31 2.81
C GLU A 70 8.85 15.21 4.01
N GLN A 71 8.32 16.41 3.97
CA GLN A 71 8.51 17.34 5.08
C GLN A 71 7.91 16.82 6.38
N ASP A 72 6.80 16.13 6.27
CA ASP A 72 6.09 15.57 7.42
C ASP A 72 6.49 14.14 7.73
N ARG A 73 7.35 13.56 6.91
CA ARG A 73 7.71 12.15 7.01
C ARG A 73 6.46 11.26 7.05
N LEU A 74 5.55 11.52 6.14
CA LEU A 74 4.24 10.87 6.11
C LEU A 74 4.00 10.25 4.73
N VAL A 75 3.51 9.02 4.74
CA VAL A 75 3.06 8.33 3.52
C VAL A 75 1.57 8.04 3.70
N ALA A 76 0.77 8.48 2.74
CA ALA A 76 -0.67 8.23 2.77
C ALA A 76 -1.02 7.22 1.68
N VAL A 77 -1.62 6.10 2.08
CA VAL A 77 -2.12 5.09 1.13
C VAL A 77 -3.56 5.46 0.80
N TRP A 78 -3.80 5.72 -0.48
CA TRP A 78 -5.09 6.21 -0.97
C TRP A 78 -6.02 5.11 -1.42
N ALA A 79 -5.47 4.05 -2.00
CA ALA A 79 -6.28 2.99 -2.58
C ALA A 79 -5.50 1.68 -2.52
N VAL A 80 -6.23 0.59 -2.42
CA VAL A 80 -5.67 -0.75 -2.47
C VAL A 80 -6.61 -1.62 -3.30
N TRP A 81 -6.05 -2.52 -4.07
CA TRP A 81 -6.86 -3.48 -4.82
C TRP A 81 -6.10 -4.79 -4.94
N ARG A 82 -6.85 -5.84 -5.24
CA ARG A 82 -6.28 -7.15 -5.44
C ARG A 82 -5.94 -7.32 -6.91
N VAL A 83 -4.69 -7.67 -7.17
CA VAL A 83 -4.22 -7.95 -8.53
C VAL A 83 -4.62 -9.37 -8.87
N ARG A 84 -5.33 -9.52 -9.98
CA ARG A 84 -5.78 -10.83 -10.41
C ARG A 84 -4.81 -11.39 -11.42
N LYS A 85 -4.44 -12.64 -11.23
CA LYS A 85 -3.65 -13.38 -12.18
C LYS A 85 -4.57 -13.96 -13.25
N ARG A 86 -4.08 -13.96 -14.44
CA ARG A 86 -4.75 -14.65 -15.52
C ARG A 86 -4.26 -16.06 -15.66
#